data_237d04267831b62f3c61dfa48ab9fe74
#
_entry.id   237d04267831b62f3c61dfa48ab9fe74
#
_cell.length_a   1.000
_cell.length_b   1.000
_cell.length_c   1.000
_cell.angle_alpha   90.00
_cell.angle_beta   90.00
_cell.angle_gamma   90.00
#
_symmetry.space_group_name_H-M   'P 1'
#
loop_
_entity.id
_entity.type
_entity.pdbx_description
1 polymer ?
#
loop_
_entity_poly.entity_id
_entity_poly.type
_entity_poly.pdbx_seq_one_letter_code
_entity_poly.pdbx_strand_id
1 'polypeptide(L)'
;MTRDIASLAQVDDGQPRNYVGGDWRTVDGDPGQDVVDPATGDTIARTPFATETEVDEAVATAREAFPEWKATPVEERIQPLFEFKALLEEHQDDLAETLVSEHGKTKTEAAGELRRGIENVERAIGIPSAMQAGHLQNAAPDIDETAVRKPLGVFAAVTPFNFPGMIPLWFLPYAVATGNTF
;
A
#
# COMPACT_ATOMS: atom_id res chain seq x y z
N MET A 1 20.54 -4.20 12.30
CA MET A 1 19.67 -5.25 12.87
C MET A 1 18.71 -5.61 11.76
N THR A 2 19.03 -6.57 10.93
CA THR A 2 18.19 -7.09 9.85
C THR A 2 16.96 -7.71 10.51
N ARG A 3 15.81 -7.07 10.39
CA ARG A 3 14.54 -7.71 10.76
C ARG A 3 14.25 -8.76 9.68
N ASP A 4 14.14 -10.00 10.10
CA ASP A 4 13.73 -11.10 9.26
C ASP A 4 12.32 -10.81 8.72
N ILE A 5 12.17 -10.64 7.40
CA ILE A 5 10.87 -10.37 6.74
C ILE A 5 9.89 -11.51 6.98
N ALA A 6 10.38 -12.77 7.00
CA ALA A 6 9.54 -13.91 7.32
C ALA A 6 8.93 -13.77 8.73
N SER A 7 9.62 -13.07 9.66
CA SER A 7 9.08 -12.74 10.98
C SER A 7 8.10 -11.57 10.96
N LEU A 8 8.11 -10.71 9.93
CA LEU A 8 7.19 -9.58 9.80
C LEU A 8 5.86 -10.01 9.17
N ALA A 9 5.88 -10.87 8.19
CA ALA A 9 4.66 -11.41 7.57
C ALA A 9 3.92 -12.37 8.51
N GLN A 10 4.59 -12.86 9.57
CA GLN A 10 4.12 -13.84 10.56
C GLN A 10 3.10 -14.81 9.97
N VAL A 11 3.56 -15.62 9.03
CA VAL A 11 2.79 -16.73 8.50
C VAL A 11 2.86 -17.84 9.57
N ASP A 12 2.04 -17.74 10.61
CA ASP A 12 1.79 -18.86 11.48
C ASP A 12 0.99 -19.88 10.69
N ASP A 13 1.46 -21.08 10.61
CA ASP A 13 0.79 -22.22 9.96
C ASP A 13 0.55 -22.07 8.44
N GLY A 14 1.31 -21.23 7.72
CA GLY A 14 1.15 -21.01 6.28
C GLY A 14 -0.07 -20.16 5.90
N GLN A 15 -0.65 -19.43 6.86
CA GLN A 15 -1.78 -18.53 6.60
C GLN A 15 -1.36 -17.06 6.68
N PRO A 16 -1.54 -16.27 5.61
CA PRO A 16 -1.31 -14.83 5.65
C PRO A 16 -2.30 -14.14 6.58
N ARG A 17 -1.83 -13.08 7.23
CA ARG A 17 -2.62 -12.27 8.17
C ARG A 17 -2.95 -10.91 7.57
N ASN A 18 -4.02 -10.31 8.05
CA ASN A 18 -4.36 -8.92 7.74
C ASN A 18 -3.58 -7.97 8.65
N TYR A 19 -3.06 -6.87 8.07
CA TYR A 19 -2.45 -5.79 8.84
C TYR A 19 -3.45 -4.65 8.96
N VAL A 20 -3.97 -4.42 10.17
CA VAL A 20 -5.04 -3.44 10.42
C VAL A 20 -4.73 -2.64 11.69
N GLY A 21 -4.69 -1.32 11.56
CA GLY A 21 -4.48 -0.42 12.69
C GLY A 21 -3.11 -0.56 13.37
N GLY A 22 -2.10 -1.02 12.65
CA GLY A 22 -0.75 -1.23 13.19
C GLY A 22 -0.49 -2.65 13.71
N ASP A 23 -1.50 -3.52 13.68
CA ASP A 23 -1.41 -4.88 14.21
C ASP A 23 -1.67 -5.95 13.14
N TRP A 24 -0.93 -7.06 13.23
CA TRP A 24 -1.21 -8.27 12.46
C TRP A 24 -2.35 -9.06 13.09
N ARG A 25 -3.40 -9.34 12.32
CA ARG A 25 -4.61 -10.04 12.78
C ARG A 25 -4.82 -11.31 11.99
N THR A 26 -5.13 -12.40 12.68
CA THR A 26 -5.64 -13.63 12.05
C THR A 26 -7.00 -13.35 11.43
N VAL A 27 -7.35 -14.10 10.40
CA VAL A 27 -8.66 -14.02 9.75
C VAL A 27 -9.51 -15.18 10.25
N ASP A 28 -10.66 -14.88 10.84
CA ASP A 28 -11.59 -15.87 11.45
C ASP A 28 -12.62 -16.40 10.43
N GLY A 29 -12.49 -16.03 9.16
CA GLY A 29 -13.45 -16.42 8.11
C GLY A 29 -13.29 -17.84 7.58
N ASP A 30 -13.91 -18.11 6.43
CA ASP A 30 -13.82 -19.38 5.69
C ASP A 30 -12.34 -19.79 5.47
N PRO A 31 -12.00 -21.09 5.52
CA PRO A 31 -10.64 -21.58 5.26
C PRO A 31 -9.98 -21.06 3.98
N GLY A 32 -10.74 -20.42 3.08
CA GLY A 32 -10.17 -19.63 1.99
C GLY A 32 -9.70 -20.47 0.79
N GLN A 33 -8.69 -19.97 0.08
CA GLN A 33 -8.19 -20.56 -1.14
C GLN A 33 -6.70 -20.91 -1.01
N ASP A 34 -6.30 -22.05 -1.56
CA ASP A 34 -4.88 -22.42 -1.65
C ASP A 34 -4.15 -21.48 -2.62
N VAL A 35 -2.97 -21.02 -2.19
CA VAL A 35 -1.98 -20.34 -3.03
C VAL A 35 -1.03 -21.41 -3.51
N VAL A 36 -0.94 -21.56 -4.83
CA VAL A 36 -0.19 -22.66 -5.46
C VAL A 36 1.00 -22.06 -6.21
N ASP A 37 2.16 -22.66 -6.07
CA ASP A 37 3.29 -22.42 -6.97
C ASP A 37 2.94 -22.96 -8.36
N PRO A 38 2.78 -22.10 -9.38
CA PRO A 38 2.35 -22.53 -10.71
C PRO A 38 3.43 -23.34 -11.45
N ALA A 39 4.68 -23.33 -11.00
CA ALA A 39 5.76 -24.11 -11.61
C ALA A 39 5.77 -25.57 -11.14
N THR A 40 5.40 -25.83 -9.88
CA THR A 40 5.42 -27.18 -9.29
C THR A 40 4.04 -27.78 -9.07
N GLY A 41 3.02 -26.94 -8.86
CA GLY A 41 1.67 -27.32 -8.44
C GLY A 41 1.54 -27.54 -6.93
N ASP A 42 2.58 -27.24 -6.15
CA ASP A 42 2.55 -27.38 -4.70
C ASP A 42 1.78 -26.22 -4.05
N THR A 43 1.02 -26.51 -3.01
CA THR A 43 0.43 -25.45 -2.17
C THR A 43 1.50 -24.84 -1.28
N ILE A 44 1.71 -23.53 -1.41
CA ILE A 44 2.72 -22.76 -0.66
C ILE A 44 2.11 -21.94 0.49
N ALA A 45 0.84 -21.62 0.41
CA ALA A 45 0.10 -20.93 1.45
C ALA A 45 -1.41 -21.18 1.28
N ARG A 46 -2.20 -20.74 2.25
CA ARG A 46 -3.65 -20.71 2.15
C ARG A 46 -4.18 -19.35 2.59
N THR A 47 -4.81 -18.61 1.66
CA THR A 47 -5.37 -17.30 1.94
C THR A 47 -6.78 -17.44 2.51
N PRO A 48 -7.03 -17.07 3.78
CA PRO A 48 -8.37 -17.09 4.33
C PRO A 48 -9.21 -15.97 3.73
N PHE A 49 -10.54 -16.17 3.64
CA PHE A 49 -11.45 -15.12 3.23
C PHE A 49 -11.95 -14.36 4.44
N ALA A 50 -11.69 -13.06 4.47
CA ALA A 50 -12.18 -12.19 5.53
C ALA A 50 -13.72 -12.13 5.55
N THR A 51 -14.29 -12.04 6.74
CA THR A 51 -15.71 -11.80 6.96
C THR A 51 -16.08 -10.34 6.67
N GLU A 52 -17.37 -10.08 6.45
CA GLU A 52 -17.89 -8.71 6.32
C GLU A 52 -17.53 -7.85 7.55
N THR A 53 -17.60 -8.42 8.75
CA THR A 53 -17.24 -7.73 9.99
C THR A 53 -15.78 -7.31 10.01
N GLU A 54 -14.85 -8.17 9.60
CA GLU A 54 -13.42 -7.84 9.55
C GLU A 54 -13.11 -6.75 8.51
N VAL A 55 -13.83 -6.76 7.38
CA VAL A 55 -13.71 -5.68 6.37
C VAL A 55 -14.25 -4.36 6.93
N ASP A 56 -15.40 -4.39 7.60
CA ASP A 56 -16.00 -3.20 8.22
C ASP A 56 -15.10 -2.62 9.32
N GLU A 57 -14.47 -3.47 10.13
CA GLU A 57 -13.49 -3.06 11.15
C GLU A 57 -12.25 -2.40 10.53
N ALA A 58 -11.73 -2.94 9.43
CA ALA A 58 -10.60 -2.36 8.72
C ALA A 58 -10.95 -0.96 8.18
N VAL A 59 -12.13 -0.82 7.58
CA VAL A 59 -12.63 0.48 7.07
C VAL A 59 -12.88 1.46 8.22
N ALA A 60 -13.44 0.99 9.34
CA ALA A 60 -13.67 1.83 10.52
C ALA A 60 -12.35 2.34 11.11
N THR A 61 -11.34 1.47 11.23
CA THR A 61 -9.99 1.83 11.68
C THR A 61 -9.34 2.89 10.77
N ALA A 62 -9.42 2.72 9.47
CA ALA A 62 -8.92 3.70 8.51
C ALA A 62 -9.68 5.04 8.59
N ARG A 63 -10.99 5.00 8.83
CA ARG A 63 -11.85 6.19 9.02
C ARG A 63 -11.50 6.94 10.31
N GLU A 64 -11.20 6.22 11.38
CA GLU A 64 -10.80 6.82 12.66
C GLU A 64 -9.46 7.54 12.56
N ALA A 65 -8.49 7.00 11.83
CA ALA A 65 -7.18 7.62 11.61
C ALA A 65 -7.25 8.86 10.69
N PHE A 66 -8.25 8.96 9.82
CA PHE A 66 -8.33 10.01 8.79
C PHE A 66 -8.31 11.45 9.32
N PRO A 67 -9.03 11.84 10.39
CA PRO A 67 -9.05 13.22 10.88
C PRO A 67 -7.67 13.74 11.29
N GLU A 68 -6.86 12.93 11.93
CA GLU A 68 -5.51 13.28 12.34
C GLU A 68 -4.57 13.32 11.13
N TRP A 69 -4.62 12.29 10.29
CA TRP A 69 -3.75 12.18 9.12
C TRP A 69 -3.95 13.31 8.12
N LYS A 70 -5.20 13.69 7.83
CA LYS A 70 -5.49 14.82 6.93
C LYS A 70 -5.01 16.16 7.47
N ALA A 71 -4.91 16.31 8.79
CA ALA A 71 -4.43 17.53 9.45
C ALA A 71 -2.90 17.60 9.50
N THR A 72 -2.21 16.47 9.33
CA THR A 72 -0.74 16.39 9.30
C THR A 72 -0.21 17.18 8.10
N PRO A 73 0.82 18.03 8.27
CA PRO A 73 1.46 18.76 7.17
C PRO A 73 1.94 17.82 6.06
N VAL A 74 1.83 18.26 4.79
CA VAL A 74 2.17 17.40 3.64
C VAL A 74 3.64 16.94 3.67
N GLU A 75 4.55 17.77 4.13
CA GLU A 75 5.98 17.44 4.28
C GLU A 75 6.23 16.34 5.33
N GLU A 76 5.39 16.26 6.35
CA GLU A 76 5.46 15.23 7.38
C GLU A 76 4.82 13.92 6.87
N ARG A 77 3.76 14.01 6.09
CA ARG A 77 3.08 12.84 5.53
C ARG A 77 3.95 12.01 4.58
N ILE A 78 4.91 12.64 3.92
CA ILE A 78 5.83 11.92 3.02
C ILE A 78 7.01 11.26 3.76
N GLN A 79 7.29 11.60 5.02
CA GLN A 79 8.43 11.03 5.74
C GLN A 79 8.38 9.50 5.85
N PRO A 80 7.24 8.87 6.20
CA PRO A 80 7.14 7.41 6.21
C PRO A 80 7.40 6.77 4.84
N LEU A 81 7.16 7.49 3.73
CA LEU A 81 7.39 6.97 2.38
C LEU A 81 8.88 6.86 2.03
N PHE A 82 9.74 7.71 2.62
CA PHE A 82 11.19 7.55 2.48
C PHE A 82 11.69 6.27 3.16
N GLU A 83 11.21 5.98 4.37
CA GLU A 83 11.53 4.76 5.09
C GLU A 83 10.97 3.53 4.36
N PHE A 84 9.72 3.61 3.90
CA PHE A 84 9.07 2.55 3.12
C PHE A 84 9.85 2.24 1.84
N LYS A 85 10.29 3.26 1.10
CA LYS A 85 11.14 3.09 -0.07
C LYS A 85 12.44 2.38 0.26
N ALA A 86 13.11 2.80 1.32
CA ALA A 86 14.38 2.18 1.73
C ALA A 86 14.21 0.69 2.09
N LEU A 87 13.12 0.35 2.79
CA LEU A 87 12.78 -1.04 3.11
C LEU A 87 12.47 -1.87 1.85
N LEU A 88 11.74 -1.31 0.89
CA LEU A 88 11.46 -1.99 -0.37
C LEU A 88 12.74 -2.27 -1.17
N GLU A 89 13.70 -1.34 -1.16
CA GLU A 89 15.00 -1.52 -1.82
C GLU A 89 15.88 -2.55 -1.09
N GLU A 90 15.92 -2.50 0.24
CA GLU A 90 16.66 -3.45 1.08
C GLU A 90 16.17 -4.89 0.87
N HIS A 91 14.85 -5.07 0.75
CA HIS A 91 14.20 -6.37 0.67
C HIS A 91 13.73 -6.76 -0.73
N GLN A 92 14.24 -6.09 -1.77
CA GLN A 92 13.79 -6.31 -3.14
C GLN A 92 14.01 -7.75 -3.61
N ASP A 93 15.11 -8.37 -3.22
CA ASP A 93 15.42 -9.75 -3.62
C ASP A 93 14.46 -10.76 -2.98
N ASP A 94 14.15 -10.62 -1.69
CA ASP A 94 13.23 -11.50 -0.96
C ASP A 94 11.79 -11.36 -1.51
N LEU A 95 11.36 -10.12 -1.79
CA LEU A 95 10.08 -9.84 -2.42
C LEU A 95 10.01 -10.42 -3.84
N ALA A 96 11.10 -10.35 -4.60
CA ALA A 96 11.17 -10.95 -5.93
C ALA A 96 11.09 -12.49 -5.87
N GLU A 97 11.67 -13.13 -4.89
CA GLU A 97 11.57 -14.59 -4.68
C GLU A 97 10.13 -14.99 -4.33
N THR A 98 9.44 -14.24 -3.48
CA THR A 98 8.01 -14.44 -3.20
C THR A 98 7.17 -14.34 -4.47
N LEU A 99 7.40 -13.31 -5.30
CA LEU A 99 6.70 -13.15 -6.58
C LEU A 99 6.97 -14.31 -7.55
N VAL A 100 8.18 -14.85 -7.57
CA VAL A 100 8.50 -16.02 -8.39
C VAL A 100 7.70 -17.24 -7.93
N SER A 101 7.68 -17.51 -6.63
CA SER A 101 6.95 -18.66 -6.06
C SER A 101 5.44 -18.56 -6.27
N GLU A 102 4.84 -17.39 -6.04
CA GLU A 102 3.38 -17.25 -6.12
C GLU A 102 2.86 -17.06 -7.53
N HIS A 103 3.63 -16.41 -8.40
CA HIS A 103 3.18 -15.99 -9.72
C HIS A 103 3.77 -16.84 -10.86
N GLY A 104 4.95 -17.43 -10.65
CA GLY A 104 5.67 -18.19 -11.67
C GLY A 104 6.40 -17.34 -12.73
N LYS A 105 6.53 -16.02 -12.52
CA LYS A 105 7.35 -15.17 -13.40
C LYS A 105 8.84 -15.38 -13.14
N THR A 106 9.68 -14.98 -14.09
CA THR A 106 11.14 -15.05 -13.91
C THR A 106 11.59 -14.05 -12.83
N LYS A 107 12.74 -14.35 -12.16
CA LYS A 107 13.31 -13.45 -11.15
C LYS A 107 13.61 -12.05 -11.73
N THR A 108 14.03 -11.98 -12.99
CA THR A 108 14.31 -10.72 -13.68
C THR A 108 13.03 -9.89 -13.87
N GLU A 109 11.91 -10.52 -14.24
CA GLU A 109 10.62 -9.84 -14.38
C GLU A 109 10.08 -9.40 -13.03
N ALA A 110 10.19 -10.24 -11.99
CA ALA A 110 9.80 -9.90 -10.61
C ALA A 110 10.59 -8.69 -10.08
N ALA A 111 11.91 -8.69 -10.22
CA ALA A 111 12.76 -7.56 -9.83
C ALA A 111 12.42 -6.28 -10.62
N GLY A 112 12.16 -6.40 -11.92
CA GLY A 112 11.73 -5.27 -12.78
C GLY A 112 10.35 -4.73 -12.41
N GLU A 113 9.46 -5.59 -11.96
CA GLU A 113 8.14 -5.20 -11.44
C GLU A 113 8.28 -4.38 -10.15
N LEU A 114 9.01 -4.90 -9.18
CA LEU A 114 9.26 -4.23 -7.90
C LEU A 114 9.94 -2.88 -8.11
N ARG A 115 10.95 -2.80 -9.00
CA ARG A 115 11.61 -1.53 -9.31
C ARG A 115 10.60 -0.47 -9.79
N ARG A 116 9.67 -0.83 -10.68
CA ARG A 116 8.62 0.08 -11.13
C ARG A 116 7.65 0.49 -10.02
N GLY A 117 7.37 -0.42 -9.08
CA GLY A 117 6.62 -0.11 -7.86
C GLY A 117 7.35 0.92 -7.00
N ILE A 118 8.65 0.73 -6.75
CA ILE A 118 9.49 1.65 -5.99
C ILE A 118 9.53 3.03 -6.65
N GLU A 119 9.62 3.11 -7.98
CA GLU A 119 9.56 4.38 -8.72
C GLU A 119 8.22 5.14 -8.51
N ASN A 120 7.12 4.44 -8.28
CA ASN A 120 5.86 5.09 -7.89
C ASN A 120 5.90 5.65 -6.47
N VAL A 121 6.54 4.96 -5.52
CA VAL A 121 6.78 5.50 -4.19
C VAL A 121 7.64 6.78 -4.28
N GLU A 122 8.70 6.76 -5.08
CA GLU A 122 9.56 7.94 -5.34
C GLU A 122 8.75 9.13 -5.89
N ARG A 123 7.83 8.88 -6.83
CA ARG A 123 6.93 9.93 -7.36
C ARG A 123 5.97 10.44 -6.30
N ALA A 124 5.43 9.56 -5.44
CA ALA A 124 4.54 9.96 -4.37
C ALA A 124 5.23 10.84 -3.32
N ILE A 125 6.53 10.63 -3.05
CA ILE A 125 7.35 11.52 -2.21
C ILE A 125 7.39 12.94 -2.78
N GLY A 126 7.28 13.12 -4.09
CA GLY A 126 7.20 14.42 -4.76
C GLY A 126 5.84 15.15 -4.67
N ILE A 127 4.83 14.57 -4.03
CA ILE A 127 3.47 15.11 -3.91
C ILE A 127 3.38 16.52 -3.32
N PRO A 128 4.21 16.95 -2.36
CA PRO A 128 4.14 18.33 -1.84
C PRO A 128 4.12 19.39 -2.94
N SER A 129 4.95 19.24 -3.95
CA SER A 129 4.98 20.17 -5.09
C SER A 129 3.68 20.13 -5.92
N ALA A 130 3.08 18.94 -6.11
CA ALA A 130 1.84 18.78 -6.87
C ALA A 130 0.59 19.22 -6.08
N MET A 131 0.68 19.33 -4.77
CA MET A 131 -0.41 19.82 -3.90
C MET A 131 -0.44 21.34 -3.75
N GLN A 132 0.51 22.07 -4.32
CA GLN A 132 0.49 23.53 -4.28
C GLN A 132 -0.81 24.08 -4.87
N ALA A 133 -1.36 25.09 -4.18
CA ALA A 133 -2.61 25.73 -4.57
C ALA A 133 -2.45 26.64 -5.79
N GLY A 134 -3.55 26.83 -6.51
CA GLY A 134 -3.65 27.86 -7.52
C GLY A 134 -4.24 29.13 -6.95
N HIS A 135 -3.78 30.30 -7.40
CA HIS A 135 -4.35 31.59 -7.09
C HIS A 135 -4.55 32.37 -8.39
N LEU A 136 -5.74 32.95 -8.56
CA LEU A 136 -6.08 33.83 -9.67
C LEU A 136 -6.54 35.18 -9.11
N GLN A 137 -5.74 36.21 -9.31
CA GLN A 137 -6.08 37.57 -8.90
C GLN A 137 -6.99 38.23 -9.93
N ASN A 138 -7.97 39.00 -9.46
CA ASN A 138 -8.95 39.69 -10.30
C ASN A 138 -9.69 38.74 -11.28
N ALA A 139 -10.14 37.58 -10.80
CA ALA A 139 -10.99 36.66 -11.56
C ALA A 139 -12.28 37.34 -12.06
N ALA A 140 -12.79 38.31 -11.28
CA ALA A 140 -13.78 39.31 -11.64
C ALA A 140 -13.47 40.62 -10.86
N PRO A 141 -14.17 41.73 -11.10
CA PRO A 141 -13.98 42.95 -10.31
C PRO A 141 -14.11 42.65 -8.79
N ASP A 142 -13.05 42.97 -8.04
CA ASP A 142 -12.92 42.76 -6.59
C ASP A 142 -13.02 41.29 -6.11
N ILE A 143 -12.77 40.31 -7.00
CA ILE A 143 -12.79 38.88 -6.67
C ILE A 143 -11.46 38.24 -6.98
N ASP A 144 -10.81 37.66 -5.94
CA ASP A 144 -9.67 36.76 -6.05
C ASP A 144 -10.13 35.31 -5.79
N GLU A 145 -9.60 34.36 -6.56
CA GLU A 145 -9.92 32.94 -6.42
C GLU A 145 -8.68 32.15 -5.95
N THR A 146 -8.92 31.21 -5.04
CA THR A 146 -7.89 30.28 -4.57
C THR A 146 -8.40 28.85 -4.63
N ALA A 147 -7.67 27.98 -5.33
CA ALA A 147 -7.93 26.54 -5.36
C ALA A 147 -7.04 25.82 -4.35
N VAL A 148 -7.64 25.01 -3.48
CA VAL A 148 -6.93 24.22 -2.46
C VAL A 148 -7.26 22.73 -2.66
N ARG A 149 -6.24 21.87 -2.74
CA ARG A 149 -6.40 20.42 -2.80
C ARG A 149 -6.59 19.88 -1.38
N LYS A 150 -7.63 19.05 -1.19
CA LYS A 150 -7.96 18.46 0.11
C LYS A 150 -8.06 16.94 0.01
N PRO A 151 -7.69 16.19 1.07
CA PRO A 151 -7.96 14.76 1.16
C PRO A 151 -9.45 14.45 1.07
N LEU A 152 -9.77 13.30 0.47
CA LEU A 152 -11.15 12.85 0.27
C LEU A 152 -11.65 11.92 1.38
N GLY A 153 -10.79 11.10 1.97
CA GLY A 153 -11.19 10.15 3.00
C GLY A 153 -10.41 8.83 2.97
N VAL A 154 -11.13 7.73 3.15
CA VAL A 154 -10.60 6.37 3.09
C VAL A 154 -10.59 5.90 1.65
N PHE A 155 -9.47 5.31 1.23
CA PHE A 155 -9.32 4.67 -0.07
C PHE A 155 -9.25 3.16 0.08
N ALA A 156 -9.73 2.45 -0.92
CA ALA A 156 -9.56 1.02 -1.07
C ALA A 156 -9.12 0.71 -2.51
N ALA A 157 -8.33 -0.33 -2.68
CA ALA A 157 -7.91 -0.82 -3.98
C ALA A 157 -8.14 -2.34 -4.07
N VAL A 158 -8.77 -2.77 -5.17
CA VAL A 158 -8.83 -4.17 -5.57
C VAL A 158 -7.84 -4.33 -6.72
N THR A 159 -6.72 -4.98 -6.43
CA THR A 159 -5.61 -5.08 -7.38
C THR A 159 -5.67 -6.38 -8.18
N PRO A 160 -5.30 -6.36 -9.48
CA PRO A 160 -5.21 -7.55 -10.29
C PRO A 160 -3.96 -8.38 -9.94
N PHE A 161 -3.96 -9.64 -10.37
CA PHE A 161 -2.91 -10.60 -10.03
C PHE A 161 -1.68 -10.55 -10.96
N ASN A 162 -1.73 -9.85 -12.09
CA ASN A 162 -0.64 -9.86 -13.08
C ASN A 162 0.62 -9.09 -12.68
N PHE A 163 0.49 -8.12 -11.74
CA PHE A 163 1.60 -7.37 -11.14
C PHE A 163 1.35 -7.16 -9.64
N PRO A 164 1.38 -8.24 -8.83
CA PRO A 164 0.93 -8.19 -7.43
C PRO A 164 1.85 -7.36 -6.52
N GLY A 165 3.13 -7.23 -6.85
CA GLY A 165 4.06 -6.38 -6.11
C GLY A 165 4.00 -4.90 -6.51
N MET A 166 3.72 -4.60 -7.78
CA MET A 166 3.75 -3.24 -8.30
C MET A 166 2.44 -2.47 -8.08
N ILE A 167 1.30 -3.08 -8.37
CA ILE A 167 0.03 -2.34 -8.45
C ILE A 167 -0.44 -1.78 -7.11
N PRO A 168 -0.29 -2.45 -5.95
CA PRO A 168 -0.54 -1.83 -4.66
C PRO A 168 0.24 -0.54 -4.45
N LEU A 169 1.47 -0.47 -4.97
CA LEU A 169 2.34 0.71 -4.90
C LEU A 169 1.93 1.84 -5.87
N TRP A 170 0.94 1.61 -6.73
CA TRP A 170 0.33 2.67 -7.55
C TRP A 170 -0.75 3.45 -6.80
N PHE A 171 -1.28 2.92 -5.71
CA PHE A 171 -2.40 3.52 -4.97
C PHE A 171 -2.00 3.97 -3.58
N LEU A 172 -1.46 3.06 -2.76
CA LEU A 172 -1.14 3.31 -1.36
C LEU A 172 -0.26 4.56 -1.14
N PRO A 173 0.89 4.73 -1.81
CA PRO A 173 1.77 5.87 -1.53
C PRO A 173 1.11 7.21 -1.86
N TYR A 174 0.33 7.27 -2.94
CA TYR A 174 -0.37 8.50 -3.32
C TYR A 174 -1.52 8.83 -2.38
N ALA A 175 -2.29 7.83 -1.93
CA ALA A 175 -3.35 8.04 -0.94
C ALA A 175 -2.76 8.63 0.34
N VAL A 176 -1.71 8.01 0.88
CA VAL A 176 -1.02 8.44 2.09
C VAL A 176 -0.43 9.85 1.94
N ALA A 177 0.34 10.13 0.88
CA ALA A 177 0.98 11.43 0.64
C ALA A 177 -0.04 12.56 0.51
N THR A 178 -1.20 12.29 -0.12
CA THR A 178 -2.26 13.30 -0.29
C THR A 178 -3.16 13.47 0.94
N GLY A 179 -2.90 12.74 2.04
CA GLY A 179 -3.59 12.90 3.33
C GLY A 179 -4.85 12.05 3.47
N ASN A 180 -5.00 11.02 2.64
CA ASN A 180 -6.03 10.01 2.78
C ASN A 180 -5.51 8.82 3.59
N THR A 181 -6.42 8.04 4.14
CA THR A 181 -6.13 6.72 4.72
C THR A 181 -6.45 5.61 3.71
N PHE A 182 -5.89 4.42 3.89
CA PHE A 182 -5.96 3.35 2.92
C PHE A 182 -6.30 2.03 3.61
#